data_1448c9a3d7a6044de11ae1fd3c422779
#
_entry.id   1448c9a3d7a6044de11ae1fd3c422779
#
_cell.length_a   1.000
_cell.length_b   1.000
_cell.length_c   1.000
_cell.angle_alpha   90.00
_cell.angle_beta   90.00
_cell.angle_gamma   90.00
#
_symmetry.space_group_name_H-M   'P 1'
#
loop_
_entity.id
_entity.type
_entity.pdbx_description
1 polymer ?
#
loop_
_entity_poly.entity_id
_entity_poly.type
_entity_poly.pdbx_seq_one_letter_code
_entity_poly.pdbx_strand_id
1 'polypeptide(L)'
;GTTGWEFGTPNTPNINTAASGNNCFFARIPEGFTDQVEAYLESPCFDFSDAQNEPYLTFNINYDIDTYYHGIWVEYSKDGGLTWERLGQYNDPLKWYNTASNIFGFSTWAGTSMGWTIAGHKLTELKGESNCRIRIAFSTFYNFGGDSGVAVDNITIYNQIDKDLTAVALTNTSTSECGSENDFVKFTYTNTGKKPIVGPNQVKAYYQFENDAVIEEDVPAAVIQVGDSYTYTFKTKFSSYGPGTYKAKAWVQAVNDANAFNDTTSFSLTIPEPTALPLKEDFEKFLLPEGWIGEGYSITAGHNNKTYVIAGNLFTSSSKFSFTTSNIG
;
A
#
# COMPACT_ATOMS: atom_id res chain seq x y z
N GLY A 1 23.93 1.56 -1.65
CA GLY A 1 22.65 1.61 -0.95
C GLY A 1 22.56 0.37 -0.07
N THR A 2 22.09 0.50 1.14
CA THR A 2 21.87 -0.64 2.05
C THR A 2 20.68 -1.44 1.54
N THR A 3 20.90 -2.72 1.28
CA THR A 3 19.85 -3.69 0.96
C THR A 3 19.21 -4.15 2.27
N GLY A 4 18.28 -3.41 2.82
CA GLY A 4 17.65 -3.72 4.07
C GLY A 4 16.30 -3.05 4.21
N TRP A 5 15.56 -3.39 5.26
CA TRP A 5 14.32 -2.69 5.60
C TRP A 5 14.63 -1.29 6.12
N GLU A 6 13.93 -0.32 5.59
CA GLU A 6 13.93 1.09 5.98
C GLU A 6 12.60 1.45 6.63
N PHE A 7 12.60 2.43 7.52
CA PHE A 7 11.37 2.98 8.11
C PHE A 7 11.20 4.44 7.70
N GLY A 8 10.03 4.78 7.19
CA GLY A 8 9.70 6.14 6.76
C GLY A 8 8.65 6.17 5.67
N THR A 9 8.59 7.26 4.93
CA THR A 9 7.74 7.40 3.74
C THR A 9 8.44 6.73 2.55
N PRO A 10 7.85 5.68 1.94
CA PRO A 10 8.44 5.09 0.74
C PRO A 10 8.43 6.08 -0.42
N ASN A 11 9.43 5.97 -1.26
CA ASN A 11 9.63 6.89 -2.39
C ASN A 11 10.19 6.11 -3.60
N THR A 12 9.46 5.13 -4.07
CA THR A 12 9.76 4.40 -5.29
C THR A 12 8.65 4.62 -6.32
N PRO A 13 8.86 4.34 -7.62
CA PRO A 13 7.89 4.68 -8.65
C PRO A 13 6.47 4.17 -8.39
N ASN A 14 6.33 2.93 -7.91
CA ASN A 14 5.03 2.30 -7.70
C ASN A 14 4.66 2.11 -6.21
N ILE A 15 5.57 2.44 -5.28
CA ILE A 15 5.33 2.40 -3.85
C ILE A 15 5.81 3.73 -3.25
N ASN A 16 4.92 4.69 -3.12
CA ASN A 16 5.21 6.07 -2.73
C ASN A 16 4.36 6.60 -1.58
N THR A 17 3.51 5.75 -0.99
CA THR A 17 2.68 6.08 0.19
C THR A 17 2.72 4.94 1.19
N ALA A 18 2.49 5.25 2.48
CA ALA A 18 2.14 4.25 3.49
C ALA A 18 0.69 3.78 3.30
N ALA A 19 0.29 2.65 3.87
CA ALA A 19 -1.10 2.20 3.90
C ALA A 19 -1.93 3.04 4.86
N SER A 20 -1.30 3.53 5.93
CA SER A 20 -1.89 4.46 6.88
C SER A 20 -0.86 5.47 7.36
N GLY A 21 -1.30 6.70 7.66
CA GLY A 21 -0.37 7.75 8.07
C GLY A 21 0.65 8.10 6.98
N ASN A 22 1.91 8.33 7.38
CA ASN A 22 2.97 8.76 6.46
C ASN A 22 4.15 7.78 6.38
N ASN A 23 4.27 6.84 7.31
CA ASN A 23 5.43 5.98 7.44
C ASN A 23 5.03 4.51 7.43
N CYS A 24 5.86 3.69 6.80
CA CYS A 24 5.77 2.24 6.81
C CYS A 24 7.19 1.64 6.85
N PHE A 25 7.31 0.34 6.96
CA PHE A 25 8.56 -0.36 6.64
C PHE A 25 8.58 -0.69 5.15
N PHE A 26 9.72 -0.45 4.51
CA PHE A 26 9.89 -0.78 3.09
C PHE A 26 11.32 -1.24 2.80
N ALA A 27 11.47 -2.06 1.76
CA ALA A 27 12.77 -2.48 1.25
C ALA A 27 12.82 -2.24 -0.26
N ARG A 28 13.83 -1.49 -0.69
CA ARG A 28 14.08 -1.16 -2.10
C ARG A 28 15.06 -2.15 -2.71
N ILE A 29 14.96 -2.32 -4.02
CA ILE A 29 15.93 -3.07 -4.79
C ILE A 29 16.88 -2.07 -5.46
N PRO A 30 18.18 -2.05 -5.11
CA PRO A 30 19.15 -1.19 -5.78
C PRO A 30 19.32 -1.59 -7.25
N GLU A 31 19.40 -0.60 -8.14
CA GLU A 31 19.70 -0.85 -9.56
C GLU A 31 21.08 -1.50 -9.75
N GLY A 32 21.17 -2.41 -10.72
CA GLY A 32 22.44 -3.06 -11.08
C GLY A 32 22.93 -4.12 -10.08
N PHE A 33 22.06 -4.56 -9.21
CA PHE A 33 22.39 -5.59 -8.21
C PHE A 33 22.46 -6.98 -8.85
N THR A 34 23.52 -7.74 -8.59
CA THR A 34 23.77 -9.06 -9.22
C THR A 34 23.85 -10.22 -8.22
N ASP A 35 23.88 -9.92 -6.92
CA ASP A 35 24.04 -10.93 -5.88
C ASP A 35 22.73 -11.17 -5.12
N GLN A 36 22.56 -12.38 -4.59
CA GLN A 36 21.43 -12.65 -3.70
C GLN A 36 21.56 -11.84 -2.40
N VAL A 37 20.51 -11.11 -2.05
CA VAL A 37 20.37 -10.44 -0.77
C VAL A 37 19.08 -10.84 -0.12
N GLU A 38 19.18 -11.14 1.17
CA GLU A 38 18.03 -11.37 2.02
C GLU A 38 17.95 -10.28 3.08
N ALA A 39 16.77 -9.72 3.26
CA ALA A 39 16.47 -8.72 4.27
C ALA A 39 15.31 -9.21 5.15
N TYR A 40 15.45 -9.04 6.45
CA TYR A 40 14.46 -9.50 7.43
C TYR A 40 13.92 -8.34 8.25
N LEU A 41 12.59 -8.28 8.37
CA LEU A 41 11.88 -7.44 9.33
C LEU A 41 11.39 -8.34 10.46
N GLU A 42 12.04 -8.31 11.60
CA GLU A 42 11.76 -9.17 12.73
C GLU A 42 10.89 -8.51 13.78
N SER A 43 9.94 -9.25 14.33
CA SER A 43 9.06 -8.82 15.40
C SER A 43 9.76 -8.83 16.77
N PRO A 44 9.18 -8.17 17.78
CA PRO A 44 9.43 -8.48 19.19
C PRO A 44 9.15 -9.95 19.50
N CYS A 45 9.54 -10.37 20.70
CA CYS A 45 9.19 -11.69 21.22
C CYS A 45 7.73 -11.68 21.71
N PHE A 46 7.00 -12.75 21.40
CA PHE A 46 5.62 -12.99 21.85
C PHE A 46 5.55 -14.23 22.72
N ASP A 47 4.64 -14.20 23.70
CA ASP A 47 4.25 -15.34 24.51
C ASP A 47 2.79 -15.69 24.18
N PHE A 48 2.60 -16.86 23.58
CA PHE A 48 1.28 -17.43 23.26
C PHE A 48 0.93 -18.64 24.09
N SER A 49 1.64 -18.90 25.20
CA SER A 49 1.43 -20.06 26.09
C SER A 49 -0.02 -20.11 26.63
N ASP A 50 -0.60 -18.96 26.93
CA ASP A 50 -1.97 -18.82 27.44
C ASP A 50 -3.02 -18.53 26.37
N ALA A 51 -2.67 -18.61 25.07
CA ALA A 51 -3.59 -18.30 23.98
C ALA A 51 -4.75 -19.30 23.92
N GLN A 52 -5.95 -18.86 24.24
CA GLN A 52 -7.16 -19.70 24.19
C GLN A 52 -7.60 -20.00 22.74
N ASN A 53 -7.42 -19.06 21.84
CA ASN A 53 -7.69 -19.19 20.40
C ASN A 53 -6.36 -19.19 19.63
N GLU A 54 -6.43 -19.60 18.37
CA GLU A 54 -5.29 -19.45 17.45
C GLU A 54 -5.02 -17.96 17.22
N PRO A 55 -3.80 -17.50 17.49
CA PRO A 55 -3.42 -16.14 17.13
C PRO A 55 -3.49 -15.97 15.60
N TYR A 56 -3.80 -14.76 15.15
CA TYR A 56 -3.92 -14.42 13.74
C TYR A 56 -3.07 -13.21 13.42
N LEU A 57 -2.25 -13.32 12.37
CA LEU A 57 -1.42 -12.25 11.85
C LEU A 57 -2.13 -11.60 10.67
N THR A 58 -2.20 -10.27 10.65
CA THR A 58 -2.53 -9.49 9.46
C THR A 58 -1.53 -8.36 9.27
N PHE A 59 -1.33 -7.93 8.04
CA PHE A 59 -0.59 -6.73 7.71
C PHE A 59 -0.99 -6.23 6.32
N ASN A 60 -0.83 -4.93 6.10
CA ASN A 60 -0.91 -4.37 4.77
C ASN A 60 0.42 -4.60 4.06
N ILE A 61 0.34 -5.02 2.79
CA ILE A 61 1.52 -5.25 1.94
C ILE A 61 1.30 -4.58 0.58
N ASN A 62 2.36 -3.95 0.08
CA ASN A 62 2.43 -3.42 -1.28
C ASN A 62 3.77 -3.83 -1.87
N TYR A 63 3.77 -4.48 -3.04
CA TYR A 63 4.99 -4.94 -3.70
C TYR A 63 4.91 -4.79 -5.20
N ASP A 64 6.07 -4.53 -5.77
CA ASP A 64 6.31 -4.44 -7.21
C ASP A 64 7.72 -4.95 -7.48
N ILE A 65 7.82 -6.21 -7.82
CA ILE A 65 9.06 -6.99 -7.90
C ILE A 65 8.96 -8.02 -9.05
N ASP A 66 10.10 -8.49 -9.54
CA ASP A 66 10.12 -9.55 -10.54
C ASP A 66 9.45 -10.84 -10.03
N THR A 67 8.76 -11.54 -10.93
CA THR A 67 7.97 -12.72 -10.59
C THR A 67 8.80 -13.97 -10.30
N TYR A 68 10.03 -14.04 -10.80
CA TYR A 68 10.88 -15.23 -10.70
C TYR A 68 12.10 -15.04 -9.81
N TYR A 69 12.78 -13.89 -9.91
CA TYR A 69 14.06 -13.63 -9.21
C TYR A 69 13.90 -13.02 -7.83
N HIS A 70 12.70 -12.57 -7.46
CA HIS A 70 12.43 -11.95 -6.17
C HIS A 70 11.33 -12.69 -5.44
N GLY A 71 11.31 -12.55 -4.12
CA GLY A 71 10.27 -13.17 -3.30
C GLY A 71 10.15 -12.54 -1.93
N ILE A 72 8.93 -12.54 -1.44
CA ILE A 72 8.58 -12.10 -0.09
C ILE A 72 7.87 -13.27 0.60
N TRP A 73 8.23 -13.55 1.84
CA TRP A 73 7.59 -14.59 2.64
C TRP A 73 7.63 -14.27 4.13
N VAL A 74 6.87 -15.02 4.91
CA VAL A 74 6.84 -14.91 6.37
C VAL A 74 7.42 -16.17 6.98
N GLU A 75 8.18 -15.99 8.04
CA GLU A 75 8.73 -17.07 8.86
C GLU A 75 8.36 -16.84 10.32
N TYR A 76 8.28 -17.93 11.06
CA TYR A 76 8.07 -17.93 12.51
C TYR A 76 9.19 -18.72 13.21
N SER A 77 9.39 -18.39 14.47
CA SER A 77 10.30 -19.06 15.39
C SER A 77 9.58 -19.39 16.70
N LYS A 78 9.90 -20.54 17.29
CA LYS A 78 9.42 -20.99 18.60
C LYS A 78 10.49 -20.91 19.69
N ASP A 79 11.68 -20.52 19.35
CA ASP A 79 12.88 -20.55 20.18
C ASP A 79 13.58 -19.18 20.28
N GLY A 80 12.82 -18.10 20.11
CA GLY A 80 13.32 -16.74 20.24
C GLY A 80 14.12 -16.24 19.06
N GLY A 81 14.03 -16.90 17.91
CA GLY A 81 14.74 -16.52 16.68
C GLY A 81 16.00 -17.34 16.40
N LEU A 82 16.23 -18.44 17.12
CA LEU A 82 17.38 -19.32 16.85
C LEU A 82 17.13 -20.17 15.60
N THR A 83 15.92 -20.67 15.43
CA THR A 83 15.50 -21.40 14.22
C THR A 83 14.23 -20.78 13.63
N TRP A 84 14.08 -20.90 12.30
CA TRP A 84 12.98 -20.28 11.56
C TRP A 84 12.33 -21.29 10.63
N GLU A 85 11.01 -21.29 10.61
CA GLU A 85 10.16 -22.07 9.72
C GLU A 85 9.24 -21.15 8.91
N ARG A 86 8.90 -21.53 7.68
CA ARG A 86 8.00 -20.74 6.83
C ARG A 86 6.56 -20.90 7.27
N LEU A 87 5.83 -19.78 7.25
CA LEU A 87 4.42 -19.71 7.58
C LEU A 87 3.57 -19.79 6.32
N GLY A 88 2.68 -20.78 6.25
CA GLY A 88 1.69 -20.92 5.19
C GLY A 88 2.24 -21.35 3.83
N GLN A 89 1.35 -21.41 2.84
CA GLN A 89 1.62 -21.86 1.49
C GLN A 89 0.83 -21.08 0.44
N TYR A 90 1.11 -21.36 -0.83
CA TYR A 90 0.44 -20.74 -1.97
C TYR A 90 -1.08 -20.87 -1.86
N ASN A 91 -1.75 -19.74 -2.09
CA ASN A 91 -3.21 -19.64 -2.12
C ASN A 91 -3.92 -19.95 -0.80
N ASP A 92 -3.24 -19.88 0.34
CA ASP A 92 -3.91 -19.85 1.63
C ASP A 92 -4.84 -18.64 1.74
N PRO A 93 -5.87 -18.68 2.58
CA PRO A 93 -6.85 -17.61 2.70
C PRO A 93 -6.24 -16.23 2.98
N LEU A 94 -6.99 -15.19 2.69
CA LEU A 94 -6.63 -13.77 2.91
C LEU A 94 -5.37 -13.34 2.15
N LYS A 95 -5.37 -13.63 0.83
CA LYS A 95 -4.32 -13.20 -0.12
C LYS A 95 -2.90 -13.60 0.30
N TRP A 96 -2.79 -14.73 1.01
CA TRP A 96 -1.51 -15.31 1.36
C TRP A 96 -0.86 -15.92 0.12
N TYR A 97 0.37 -15.60 -0.12
CA TYR A 97 1.19 -15.96 -1.27
C TYR A 97 0.44 -16.10 -2.61
N ASN A 98 0.93 -15.44 -3.64
CA ASN A 98 0.37 -15.52 -4.99
C ASN A 98 1.21 -16.34 -5.97
N THR A 99 2.33 -16.87 -5.52
CA THR A 99 3.27 -17.67 -6.32
C THR A 99 3.55 -18.98 -5.60
N ALA A 100 3.31 -20.11 -6.26
CA ALA A 100 3.51 -21.43 -5.67
C ALA A 100 5.00 -21.79 -5.55
N SER A 101 5.80 -21.36 -6.52
CA SER A 101 7.25 -21.59 -6.55
C SER A 101 7.90 -20.63 -7.53
N ASN A 102 9.05 -20.09 -7.17
CA ASN A 102 9.94 -19.31 -8.03
C ASN A 102 11.38 -19.82 -7.88
N ILE A 103 12.39 -18.97 -8.10
CA ILE A 103 13.80 -19.36 -7.97
C ILE A 103 14.15 -19.92 -6.58
N PHE A 104 13.41 -19.56 -5.53
CA PHE A 104 13.62 -20.04 -4.17
C PHE A 104 13.07 -21.46 -3.92
N GLY A 105 12.25 -21.99 -4.85
CA GLY A 105 11.68 -23.35 -4.75
C GLY A 105 10.51 -23.49 -3.77
N PHE A 106 9.90 -22.38 -3.30
CA PHE A 106 8.78 -22.36 -2.36
C PHE A 106 7.82 -21.20 -2.60
N SER A 107 6.70 -21.18 -1.87
CA SER A 107 5.64 -20.21 -2.01
C SER A 107 6.03 -18.82 -1.51
N THR A 108 5.75 -17.77 -2.30
CA THR A 108 6.08 -16.37 -2.01
C THR A 108 5.01 -15.43 -2.54
N TRP A 109 5.03 -14.17 -2.12
CA TRP A 109 4.52 -13.08 -2.93
C TRP A 109 5.60 -12.68 -3.93
N ALA A 110 5.20 -12.50 -5.20
CA ALA A 110 6.05 -12.02 -6.29
C ALA A 110 5.19 -11.31 -7.35
N GLY A 111 5.81 -10.55 -8.26
CA GLY A 111 5.11 -9.70 -9.21
C GLY A 111 4.62 -8.40 -8.58
N THR A 112 3.40 -7.99 -8.87
CA THR A 112 2.84 -6.74 -8.33
C THR A 112 1.54 -6.96 -7.58
N SER A 113 1.36 -6.27 -6.45
CA SER A 113 0.11 -6.22 -5.69
C SER A 113 -0.89 -5.22 -6.26
N MET A 114 -0.47 -4.36 -7.21
CA MET A 114 -1.26 -3.25 -7.75
C MET A 114 -1.78 -2.28 -6.67
N GLY A 115 -0.94 -1.98 -5.69
CA GLY A 115 -1.25 -1.13 -4.54
C GLY A 115 -1.35 -1.91 -3.23
N TRP A 116 -1.76 -1.22 -2.19
CA TRP A 116 -1.90 -1.79 -0.87
C TRP A 116 -3.00 -2.86 -0.82
N THR A 117 -2.68 -4.00 -0.26
CA THR A 117 -3.61 -5.10 0.02
C THR A 117 -3.36 -5.64 1.42
N ILE A 118 -4.33 -6.32 1.99
CA ILE A 118 -4.15 -6.99 3.28
C ILE A 118 -3.83 -8.46 3.05
N ALA A 119 -2.83 -8.95 3.75
CA ALA A 119 -2.50 -10.36 3.86
C ALA A 119 -2.71 -10.82 5.31
N GLY A 120 -3.13 -12.05 5.50
CA GLY A 120 -3.30 -12.58 6.84
C GLY A 120 -3.23 -14.10 6.89
N HIS A 121 -2.78 -14.62 8.04
CA HIS A 121 -2.64 -16.05 8.27
C HIS A 121 -2.80 -16.41 9.74
N LYS A 122 -3.29 -17.60 10.00
CA LYS A 122 -3.30 -18.17 11.34
C LYS A 122 -1.89 -18.49 11.80
N LEU A 123 -1.63 -18.27 13.07
CA LEU A 123 -0.39 -18.65 13.74
C LEU A 123 -0.61 -19.95 14.55
N THR A 124 -1.19 -20.96 13.92
CA THR A 124 -1.57 -22.23 14.55
C THR A 124 -0.36 -22.89 15.22
N GLU A 125 0.79 -22.81 14.57
CA GLU A 125 2.05 -23.39 15.01
C GLU A 125 2.61 -22.73 16.27
N LEU A 126 2.19 -21.50 16.56
CA LEU A 126 2.67 -20.72 17.71
C LEU A 126 1.73 -20.80 18.93
N LYS A 127 0.53 -21.35 18.78
CA LYS A 127 -0.39 -21.50 19.89
C LYS A 127 0.19 -22.44 20.96
N GLY A 128 0.26 -21.94 22.21
CA GLY A 128 0.83 -22.67 23.34
C GLY A 128 2.34 -22.51 23.52
N GLU A 129 3.02 -21.77 22.62
CA GLU A 129 4.45 -21.53 22.67
C GLU A 129 4.76 -20.18 23.36
N SER A 130 5.84 -20.15 24.17
CA SER A 130 6.14 -18.97 25.02
C SER A 130 7.26 -18.05 24.49
N ASN A 131 7.99 -18.47 23.47
CA ASN A 131 9.19 -17.74 23.01
C ASN A 131 9.18 -17.56 21.50
N CYS A 132 8.11 -16.90 21.03
CA CYS A 132 7.79 -16.81 19.60
C CYS A 132 8.29 -15.52 18.98
N ARG A 133 8.73 -15.62 17.74
CA ARG A 133 8.97 -14.47 16.86
C ARG A 133 8.41 -14.73 15.47
N ILE A 134 8.16 -13.64 14.76
CA ILE A 134 7.75 -13.65 13.34
C ILE A 134 8.68 -12.71 12.60
N ARG A 135 9.01 -13.06 11.37
CA ARG A 135 9.74 -12.15 10.48
C ARG A 135 9.17 -12.16 9.08
N ILE A 136 9.20 -11.01 8.43
CA ILE A 136 8.92 -10.86 7.01
C ILE A 136 10.27 -10.84 6.30
N ALA A 137 10.47 -11.79 5.42
CA ALA A 137 11.68 -11.95 4.63
C ALA A 137 11.43 -11.41 3.21
N PHE A 138 12.42 -10.71 2.70
CA PHE A 138 12.48 -10.26 1.32
C PHE A 138 13.82 -10.66 0.73
N SER A 139 13.80 -11.33 -0.39
CA SER A 139 15.02 -11.73 -1.09
C SER A 139 14.97 -11.36 -2.56
N THR A 140 16.12 -10.92 -3.05
CA THR A 140 16.38 -10.54 -4.44
C THR A 140 17.56 -11.32 -4.98
N PHE A 141 17.52 -11.70 -6.25
CA PHE A 141 18.62 -12.43 -6.89
C PHE A 141 19.31 -11.65 -8.00
N TYR A 142 18.54 -11.03 -8.89
CA TYR A 142 19.01 -10.12 -9.94
C TYR A 142 18.06 -8.95 -10.09
N ASN A 143 18.58 -7.76 -10.32
CA ASN A 143 17.76 -6.61 -10.67
C ASN A 143 18.07 -6.16 -12.11
N PHE A 144 17.10 -6.35 -12.98
CA PHE A 144 17.15 -5.88 -14.37
C PHE A 144 16.62 -4.44 -14.52
N GLY A 145 16.28 -3.78 -13.42
CA GLY A 145 15.72 -2.43 -13.38
C GLY A 145 14.19 -2.38 -13.44
N GLY A 146 13.61 -1.36 -12.84
CA GLY A 146 12.17 -1.10 -12.85
C GLY A 146 11.39 -1.58 -11.64
N ASP A 147 11.96 -2.43 -10.79
CA ASP A 147 11.29 -2.93 -9.60
C ASP A 147 11.30 -1.88 -8.46
N SER A 148 10.17 -1.73 -7.81
CA SER A 148 10.00 -0.78 -6.69
C SER A 148 10.36 -1.36 -5.33
N GLY A 149 10.30 -2.70 -5.18
CA GLY A 149 10.54 -3.40 -3.93
C GLY A 149 9.26 -3.80 -3.18
N VAL A 150 9.29 -3.71 -1.86
CA VAL A 150 8.17 -4.09 -0.99
C VAL A 150 8.00 -3.10 0.13
N ALA A 151 6.75 -2.86 0.54
CA ALA A 151 6.41 -2.13 1.75
C ALA A 151 5.37 -2.89 2.58
N VAL A 152 5.47 -2.78 3.90
CA VAL A 152 4.53 -3.36 4.86
C VAL A 152 4.14 -2.34 5.91
N ASP A 153 2.88 -2.42 6.35
CA ASP A 153 2.28 -1.50 7.30
C ASP A 153 1.20 -2.20 8.13
N ASN A 154 0.74 -1.58 9.20
CA ASN A 154 -0.39 -2.07 10.01
C ASN A 154 -0.28 -3.53 10.45
N ILE A 155 0.92 -3.96 10.87
CA ILE A 155 1.14 -5.33 11.33
C ILE A 155 0.38 -5.53 12.64
N THR A 156 -0.54 -6.49 12.65
CA THR A 156 -1.40 -6.78 13.80
C THR A 156 -1.40 -8.27 14.10
N ILE A 157 -1.30 -8.61 15.38
CA ILE A 157 -1.47 -9.97 15.87
C ILE A 157 -2.59 -9.97 16.92
N TYR A 158 -3.60 -10.76 16.72
CA TYR A 158 -4.79 -10.78 17.57
C TYR A 158 -5.46 -12.16 17.58
N ASN A 159 -6.40 -12.36 18.52
CA ASN A 159 -7.27 -13.53 18.50
C ASN A 159 -8.40 -13.29 17.50
N GLN A 160 -8.40 -14.03 16.39
CA GLN A 160 -9.41 -13.88 15.34
C GLN A 160 -10.82 -14.09 15.88
N ILE A 161 -11.70 -13.15 15.64
CA ILE A 161 -13.10 -13.12 16.04
C ILE A 161 -14.04 -13.50 14.90
N ASP A 162 -15.33 -13.70 15.21
CA ASP A 162 -16.31 -14.13 14.22
C ASP A 162 -16.52 -13.11 13.10
N LYS A 163 -16.65 -11.85 13.47
CA LYS A 163 -16.80 -10.73 12.52
C LYS A 163 -15.73 -9.69 12.79
N ASP A 164 -15.01 -9.30 11.77
CA ASP A 164 -13.91 -8.35 11.83
C ASP A 164 -13.75 -7.69 10.46
N LEU A 165 -13.86 -6.38 10.38
CA LEU A 165 -13.56 -5.60 9.19
C LEU A 165 -12.28 -4.81 9.41
N THR A 166 -11.32 -5.03 8.57
CA THR A 166 -10.04 -4.32 8.61
C THR A 166 -9.98 -3.25 7.52
N ALA A 167 -9.69 -2.03 7.90
CA ALA A 167 -9.46 -0.93 6.95
C ALA A 167 -8.20 -1.18 6.11
N VAL A 168 -8.30 -0.97 4.80
CA VAL A 168 -7.18 -1.21 3.86
C VAL A 168 -6.67 0.07 3.26
N ALA A 169 -7.57 0.87 2.66
CA ALA A 169 -7.17 2.06 1.94
C ALA A 169 -8.27 3.13 1.96
N LEU A 170 -7.84 4.38 1.98
CA LEU A 170 -8.67 5.56 1.78
C LEU A 170 -8.11 6.33 0.59
N THR A 171 -8.96 6.64 -0.38
CA THR A 171 -8.58 7.40 -1.58
C THR A 171 -9.69 8.38 -1.95
N ASN A 172 -9.39 9.34 -2.83
CA ASN A 172 -10.40 10.17 -3.46
C ASN A 172 -10.71 9.69 -4.88
N THR A 173 -11.76 10.21 -5.48
CA THR A 173 -12.11 9.90 -6.86
C THR A 173 -11.48 10.84 -7.88
N SER A 174 -10.78 11.87 -7.42
CA SER A 174 -10.18 12.86 -8.32
C SER A 174 -9.11 12.22 -9.19
N THR A 175 -9.23 12.46 -10.46
CA THR A 175 -8.18 12.19 -11.45
C THR A 175 -7.41 13.47 -11.79
N SER A 176 -7.75 14.59 -11.16
CA SER A 176 -7.16 15.91 -11.40
C SER A 176 -6.29 16.31 -10.21
N GLU A 177 -5.02 16.58 -10.46
CA GLU A 177 -4.12 17.12 -9.45
C GLU A 177 -4.51 18.54 -8.99
N CYS A 178 -5.37 19.20 -9.77
CA CYS A 178 -5.90 20.52 -9.45
C CYS A 178 -7.04 20.52 -8.43
N GLY A 179 -7.45 19.34 -7.93
CA GLY A 179 -8.66 19.20 -7.12
C GLY A 179 -9.94 19.37 -7.93
N SER A 180 -11.05 18.90 -7.42
CA SER A 180 -12.35 19.09 -8.05
C SER A 180 -13.42 19.19 -6.96
N GLU A 181 -14.38 20.10 -7.17
CA GLU A 181 -15.55 20.23 -6.29
C GLU A 181 -16.46 18.98 -6.30
N ASN A 182 -16.13 18.00 -7.14
CA ASN A 182 -16.89 16.77 -7.33
C ASN A 182 -16.21 15.51 -6.79
N ASP A 183 -15.22 15.67 -5.94
CA ASP A 183 -14.47 14.52 -5.41
C ASP A 183 -15.25 13.78 -4.33
N PHE A 184 -15.27 12.47 -4.49
CA PHE A 184 -15.85 11.56 -3.52
C PHE A 184 -14.74 10.79 -2.82
N VAL A 185 -14.99 10.40 -1.60
CA VAL A 185 -14.12 9.52 -0.82
C VAL A 185 -14.44 8.08 -1.16
N LYS A 186 -13.39 7.28 -1.43
CA LYS A 186 -13.47 5.83 -1.57
C LYS A 186 -12.74 5.18 -0.41
N PHE A 187 -13.41 4.28 0.27
CA PHE A 187 -12.88 3.56 1.40
C PHE A 187 -12.95 2.05 1.15
N THR A 188 -11.80 1.39 1.23
CA THR A 188 -11.68 -0.06 1.04
C THR A 188 -11.39 -0.71 2.37
N TYR A 189 -12.11 -1.77 2.68
CA TYR A 189 -11.92 -2.61 3.85
C TYR A 189 -12.12 -4.08 3.50
N THR A 190 -11.59 -4.98 4.32
CA THR A 190 -11.58 -6.44 4.10
C THR A 190 -12.17 -7.16 5.30
N ASN A 191 -12.96 -8.21 5.05
CA ASN A 191 -13.44 -9.09 6.12
C ASN A 191 -12.30 -10.04 6.55
N THR A 192 -11.76 -9.79 7.73
CA THR A 192 -10.69 -10.59 8.36
C THR A 192 -11.21 -11.52 9.45
N GLY A 193 -12.53 -11.52 9.68
CA GLY A 193 -13.20 -12.41 10.61
C GLY A 193 -13.27 -13.87 10.15
N LYS A 194 -13.88 -14.72 10.96
CA LYS A 194 -14.10 -16.15 10.67
C LYS A 194 -15.39 -16.40 9.86
N LYS A 195 -16.30 -15.44 9.82
CA LYS A 195 -17.62 -15.56 9.21
C LYS A 195 -17.91 -14.46 8.20
N PRO A 196 -18.70 -14.71 7.18
CA PRO A 196 -19.14 -13.67 6.27
C PRO A 196 -20.01 -12.65 7.01
N ILE A 197 -19.93 -11.38 6.55
CA ILE A 197 -20.83 -10.31 6.98
C ILE A 197 -21.96 -10.27 5.96
N VAL A 198 -23.18 -10.50 6.40
CA VAL A 198 -24.35 -10.71 5.52
C VAL A 198 -25.50 -9.82 5.95
N GLY A 199 -26.10 -9.14 4.98
CA GLY A 199 -27.39 -8.46 5.13
C GLY A 199 -27.31 -6.94 5.14
N PRO A 200 -28.48 -6.28 5.03
CA PRO A 200 -28.57 -4.82 5.11
C PRO A 200 -28.27 -4.32 6.53
N ASN A 201 -27.77 -3.10 6.61
CA ASN A 201 -27.51 -2.39 7.88
C ASN A 201 -26.53 -3.12 8.83
N GLN A 202 -25.66 -3.97 8.29
CA GLN A 202 -24.63 -4.65 9.07
C GLN A 202 -23.34 -3.84 9.14
N VAL A 203 -23.15 -2.88 8.25
CA VAL A 203 -21.93 -2.09 8.12
C VAL A 203 -22.27 -0.63 7.98
N LYS A 204 -21.60 0.20 8.77
CA LYS A 204 -21.56 1.65 8.62
C LYS A 204 -20.15 2.08 8.26
N ALA A 205 -20.03 2.98 7.31
CA ALA A 205 -18.79 3.61 6.92
C ALA A 205 -18.77 5.07 7.35
N TYR A 206 -17.61 5.51 7.81
CA TYR A 206 -17.39 6.86 8.30
C TYR A 206 -16.18 7.47 7.64
N TYR A 207 -16.22 8.79 7.41
CA TYR A 207 -15.00 9.53 7.18
C TYR A 207 -15.04 10.89 7.87
N GLN A 208 -13.87 11.43 8.12
CA GLN A 208 -13.67 12.77 8.63
C GLN A 208 -12.49 13.42 7.92
N PHE A 209 -12.67 14.62 7.41
CA PHE A 209 -11.65 15.42 6.77
C PHE A 209 -11.25 16.52 7.75
N GLU A 210 -9.97 16.60 8.11
CA GLU A 210 -9.46 17.51 9.14
C GLU A 210 -10.33 17.52 10.42
N ASN A 211 -10.88 18.66 10.76
CA ASN A 211 -11.76 18.87 11.90
C ASN A 211 -13.23 19.06 11.50
N ASP A 212 -13.59 18.69 10.28
CA ASP A 212 -14.98 18.76 9.83
C ASP A 212 -15.89 17.78 10.58
N ALA A 213 -17.18 17.93 10.39
CA ALA A 213 -18.15 16.99 10.92
C ALA A 213 -17.90 15.58 10.34
N VAL A 214 -18.06 14.57 11.17
CA VAL A 214 -18.00 13.18 10.74
C VAL A 214 -19.14 12.90 9.79
N ILE A 215 -18.83 12.31 8.65
CA ILE A 215 -19.83 11.79 7.70
C ILE A 215 -20.03 10.30 8.02
N GLU A 216 -21.27 9.93 8.26
CA GLU A 216 -21.71 8.55 8.51
C GLU A 216 -22.64 8.12 7.38
N GLU A 217 -22.41 6.96 6.80
CA GLU A 217 -23.28 6.38 5.78
C GLU A 217 -23.48 4.88 5.99
N ASP A 218 -24.72 4.40 5.79
CA ASP A 218 -25.00 2.98 5.76
C ASP A 218 -24.50 2.37 4.45
N VAL A 219 -23.73 1.31 4.57
CA VAL A 219 -23.24 0.57 3.41
C VAL A 219 -24.37 -0.33 2.90
N PRO A 220 -24.77 -0.21 1.61
CA PRO A 220 -25.79 -1.09 1.05
C PRO A 220 -25.39 -2.56 1.20
N ALA A 221 -26.39 -3.41 1.44
CA ALA A 221 -26.20 -4.81 1.68
C ALA A 221 -25.30 -5.48 0.63
N ALA A 222 -24.14 -5.91 1.05
CA ALA A 222 -23.32 -6.86 0.34
C ALA A 222 -23.02 -8.04 1.26
N VAL A 223 -22.85 -9.21 0.68
CA VAL A 223 -22.22 -10.31 1.39
C VAL A 223 -20.72 -10.10 1.24
N ILE A 224 -20.03 -9.84 2.36
CA ILE A 224 -18.59 -9.73 2.37
C ILE A 224 -18.05 -11.04 2.93
N GLN A 225 -17.57 -11.91 2.04
CA GLN A 225 -17.00 -13.20 2.44
C GLN A 225 -15.70 -12.98 3.22
N VAL A 226 -15.29 -14.01 3.96
CA VAL A 226 -13.98 -14.01 4.62
C VAL A 226 -12.88 -13.85 3.56
N GLY A 227 -12.02 -12.87 3.75
CA GLY A 227 -10.94 -12.53 2.81
C GLY A 227 -11.34 -11.58 1.68
N ASP A 228 -12.63 -11.32 1.48
CA ASP A 228 -13.07 -10.38 0.47
C ASP A 228 -12.87 -8.93 0.91
N SER A 229 -12.46 -8.09 -0.04
CA SER A 229 -12.41 -6.64 0.12
C SER A 229 -13.63 -5.99 -0.51
N TYR A 230 -14.13 -4.95 0.14
CA TYR A 230 -15.22 -4.14 -0.35
C TYR A 230 -14.78 -2.67 -0.41
N THR A 231 -15.03 -2.01 -1.55
CA THR A 231 -14.78 -0.59 -1.70
C THR A 231 -16.10 0.17 -1.71
N TYR A 232 -16.27 1.02 -0.71
CA TYR A 232 -17.42 1.91 -0.60
C TYR A 232 -17.05 3.30 -1.11
N THR A 233 -17.88 3.87 -1.98
CA THR A 233 -17.79 5.28 -2.39
C THR A 233 -18.84 6.06 -1.65
N PHE A 234 -18.41 7.00 -0.81
CA PHE A 234 -19.32 7.88 -0.07
C PHE A 234 -20.14 8.73 -1.02
N LYS A 235 -21.41 8.93 -0.69
CA LYS A 235 -22.34 9.77 -1.45
C LYS A 235 -22.15 11.25 -1.12
N THR A 236 -21.72 11.52 0.11
CA THR A 236 -21.42 12.86 0.59
C THR A 236 -20.01 13.23 0.16
N LYS A 237 -19.91 14.34 -0.55
CA LYS A 237 -18.63 14.90 -0.98
C LYS A 237 -17.95 15.59 0.19
N PHE A 238 -16.62 15.63 0.20
CA PHE A 238 -15.93 16.53 1.11
C PHE A 238 -15.97 17.98 0.61
N SER A 239 -15.86 18.91 1.53
CA SER A 239 -15.85 20.35 1.21
C SER A 239 -14.63 20.71 0.36
N SER A 240 -14.79 21.69 -0.53
CA SER A 240 -13.68 22.23 -1.29
C SER A 240 -12.70 22.95 -0.35
N TYR A 241 -11.44 22.55 -0.40
CA TYR A 241 -10.35 23.20 0.33
C TYR A 241 -9.44 23.95 -0.64
N GLY A 242 -8.87 25.04 -0.17
CA GLY A 242 -7.78 25.73 -0.89
C GLY A 242 -6.50 24.89 -0.95
N PRO A 243 -5.43 25.45 -1.53
CA PRO A 243 -4.13 24.80 -1.53
C PRO A 243 -3.63 24.48 -0.12
N GLY A 244 -2.96 23.34 0.03
CA GLY A 244 -2.46 22.89 1.32
C GLY A 244 -2.41 21.37 1.42
N THR A 245 -1.90 20.87 2.55
CA THR A 245 -1.90 19.43 2.86
C THR A 245 -2.88 19.17 3.98
N TYR A 246 -3.82 18.29 3.74
CA TYR A 246 -4.94 17.96 4.61
C TYR A 246 -4.93 16.49 4.98
N LYS A 247 -5.42 16.17 6.18
CA LYS A 247 -5.56 14.80 6.65
C LYS A 247 -7.01 14.35 6.58
N ALA A 248 -7.21 13.15 6.07
CA ALA A 248 -8.50 12.47 6.13
C ALA A 248 -8.34 11.13 6.84
N LYS A 249 -9.33 10.72 7.59
CA LYS A 249 -9.44 9.38 8.17
C LYS A 249 -10.79 8.79 7.80
N ALA A 250 -10.82 7.47 7.62
CA ALA A 250 -12.07 6.72 7.49
C ALA A 250 -12.01 5.48 8.39
N TRP A 251 -13.17 5.08 8.84
CA TRP A 251 -13.31 3.86 9.62
C TRP A 251 -14.64 3.17 9.28
N VAL A 252 -14.68 1.90 9.60
CA VAL A 252 -15.84 1.04 9.39
C VAL A 252 -16.32 0.50 10.73
N GLN A 253 -17.60 0.26 10.85
CA GLN A 253 -18.19 -0.46 12.00
C GLN A 253 -19.11 -1.55 11.47
N ALA A 254 -18.85 -2.79 11.84
CA ALA A 254 -19.75 -3.89 11.59
C ALA A 254 -20.47 -4.30 12.88
N VAL A 255 -21.68 -4.80 12.73
CA VAL A 255 -22.43 -5.35 13.87
C VAL A 255 -21.69 -6.58 14.42
N ASN A 256 -21.35 -6.54 15.72
CA ASN A 256 -20.54 -7.52 16.43
C ASN A 256 -19.08 -7.63 15.97
N ASP A 257 -18.56 -6.60 15.36
CA ASP A 257 -17.12 -6.41 15.24
C ASP A 257 -16.58 -6.01 16.61
N ALA A 258 -15.65 -6.78 17.13
CA ALA A 258 -15.05 -6.53 18.44
C ALA A 258 -13.59 -6.05 18.37
N ASN A 259 -13.03 -5.92 17.16
CA ASN A 259 -11.66 -5.51 16.95
C ASN A 259 -11.57 -4.11 16.31
N ALA A 260 -11.99 -3.10 17.04
CA ALA A 260 -11.98 -1.72 16.55
C ALA A 260 -10.57 -1.12 16.28
N PHE A 261 -9.50 -1.84 16.58
CA PHE A 261 -8.12 -1.33 16.40
C PHE A 261 -7.67 -1.32 14.95
N ASN A 262 -8.26 -2.16 14.08
CA ASN A 262 -7.90 -2.30 12.67
C ASN A 262 -8.94 -1.67 11.72
N ASP A 263 -9.99 -1.04 12.25
CA ASP A 263 -11.10 -0.48 11.48
C ASP A 263 -10.79 0.84 10.80
N THR A 264 -9.70 1.50 11.16
CA THR A 264 -9.41 2.87 10.78
C THR A 264 -8.19 2.97 9.86
N THR A 265 -8.30 3.76 8.81
CA THR A 265 -7.17 4.18 7.99
C THR A 265 -7.20 5.68 7.75
N SER A 266 -6.06 6.25 7.34
CA SER A 266 -5.93 7.68 7.03
C SER A 266 -5.06 7.90 5.80
N PHE A 267 -5.24 9.04 5.13
CA PHE A 267 -4.36 9.49 4.07
C PHE A 267 -4.17 11.00 4.17
N SER A 268 -3.12 11.51 3.50
CA SER A 268 -2.88 12.93 3.34
C SER A 268 -3.21 13.33 1.91
N LEU A 269 -4.06 14.34 1.74
CA LEU A 269 -4.36 14.96 0.46
C LEU A 269 -3.57 16.26 0.36
N THR A 270 -2.73 16.38 -0.68
CA THR A 270 -2.06 17.65 -0.99
C THR A 270 -2.71 18.29 -2.20
N ILE A 271 -3.22 19.52 -2.02
CA ILE A 271 -3.74 20.37 -3.08
C ILE A 271 -2.65 21.41 -3.35
N PRO A 272 -2.02 21.39 -4.53
CA PRO A 272 -0.92 22.29 -4.84
C PRO A 272 -1.42 23.74 -4.97
N GLU A 273 -0.53 24.70 -4.68
CA GLU A 273 -0.78 26.10 -4.98
C GLU A 273 -0.90 26.30 -6.48
N PRO A 274 -1.88 27.09 -6.95
CA PRO A 274 -1.97 27.46 -8.34
C PRO A 274 -0.71 28.26 -8.77
N THR A 275 -0.17 27.94 -9.92
CA THR A 275 0.94 28.70 -10.48
C THR A 275 0.53 30.12 -10.82
N ALA A 276 1.20 31.11 -10.24
CA ALA A 276 0.90 32.51 -10.48
C ALA A 276 1.24 32.91 -11.93
N LEU A 277 0.42 33.80 -12.49
CA LEU A 277 0.67 34.41 -13.80
C LEU A 277 1.44 35.73 -13.66
N PRO A 278 2.32 36.10 -14.61
CA PRO A 278 2.67 35.37 -15.83
C PRO A 278 3.66 34.22 -15.57
N LEU A 279 3.35 33.03 -16.07
CA LEU A 279 4.29 31.92 -16.11
C LEU A 279 5.23 32.08 -17.31
N LYS A 280 6.55 32.00 -17.06
CA LYS A 280 7.58 31.85 -18.08
C LYS A 280 8.46 30.66 -17.70
N GLU A 281 8.49 29.65 -18.55
CA GLU A 281 9.37 28.49 -18.42
C GLU A 281 10.25 28.40 -19.69
N ASP A 282 11.54 28.38 -19.48
CA ASP A 282 12.52 28.32 -20.56
C ASP A 282 13.25 26.98 -20.67
N PHE A 283 12.93 26.05 -19.75
CA PHE A 283 13.47 24.68 -19.70
C PHE A 283 15.02 24.64 -19.62
N GLU A 284 15.66 25.66 -19.02
CA GLU A 284 17.09 25.70 -18.88
C GLU A 284 17.66 24.78 -17.78
N LYS A 285 16.81 24.09 -17.04
CA LYS A 285 17.20 23.11 -16.02
C LYS A 285 17.13 21.70 -16.58
N PHE A 286 18.09 20.86 -16.20
CA PHE A 286 18.12 19.43 -16.57
C PHE A 286 17.13 18.58 -15.76
N LEU A 287 15.96 19.12 -15.50
CA LEU A 287 14.85 18.47 -14.79
C LEU A 287 13.53 19.00 -15.34
N LEU A 288 12.49 18.18 -15.28
CA LEU A 288 11.13 18.66 -15.57
C LEU A 288 10.79 19.76 -14.54
N PRO A 289 10.31 20.94 -14.98
CA PRO A 289 9.95 22.01 -14.06
C PRO A 289 8.87 21.56 -13.08
N GLU A 290 8.89 22.12 -11.87
CA GLU A 290 7.90 21.82 -10.84
C GLU A 290 6.48 22.09 -11.35
N GLY A 291 5.57 21.15 -11.09
CA GLY A 291 4.19 21.23 -11.55
C GLY A 291 3.94 20.86 -13.02
N TRP A 292 4.98 20.46 -13.75
CA TRP A 292 4.83 19.93 -15.10
C TRP A 292 4.85 18.40 -15.06
N ILE A 293 3.90 17.80 -15.76
CA ILE A 293 3.79 16.34 -15.91
C ILE A 293 3.98 16.01 -17.38
N GLY A 294 4.86 15.09 -17.68
CA GLY A 294 5.12 14.66 -19.05
C GLY A 294 5.22 13.15 -19.16
N GLU A 295 4.53 12.60 -20.14
CA GLU A 295 4.65 11.17 -20.51
C GLU A 295 5.40 11.04 -21.83
N GLY A 296 6.29 10.04 -21.93
CA GLY A 296 7.04 9.74 -23.15
C GLY A 296 8.04 10.84 -23.54
N TYR A 297 8.58 11.57 -22.59
CA TYR A 297 9.58 12.61 -22.82
C TYR A 297 11.00 12.15 -22.46
N SER A 298 11.99 12.83 -22.99
CA SER A 298 13.37 12.82 -22.51
C SER A 298 13.91 14.23 -22.41
N ILE A 299 14.78 14.46 -21.44
CA ILE A 299 15.49 15.74 -21.31
C ILE A 299 16.81 15.59 -22.05
N THR A 300 17.07 16.48 -22.98
CA THR A 300 18.27 16.44 -23.83
C THR A 300 18.82 17.84 -24.08
N ALA A 301 20.10 17.93 -24.42
CA ALA A 301 20.68 19.19 -24.87
C ALA A 301 20.04 19.62 -26.18
N GLY A 302 19.66 20.87 -26.27
CA GLY A 302 19.17 21.47 -27.49
C GLY A 302 20.25 21.64 -28.56
N HIS A 303 19.87 22.26 -29.65
CA HIS A 303 20.80 22.50 -30.77
C HIS A 303 22.04 23.32 -30.30
N ASN A 304 23.22 22.84 -30.66
CA ASN A 304 24.51 23.39 -30.24
C ASN A 304 24.88 23.27 -28.75
N ASN A 305 24.23 22.31 -28.01
CA ASN A 305 24.50 22.03 -26.59
C ASN A 305 24.41 23.26 -25.67
N LYS A 306 23.57 24.22 -25.98
CA LYS A 306 23.43 25.45 -25.20
C LYS A 306 22.14 25.57 -24.40
N THR A 307 21.14 24.78 -24.75
CA THR A 307 19.82 24.84 -24.15
C THR A 307 19.29 23.42 -23.96
N TYR A 308 18.66 23.15 -22.82
CA TYR A 308 17.96 21.90 -22.60
C TYR A 308 16.55 22.01 -23.18
N VAL A 309 16.08 20.92 -23.75
CA VAL A 309 14.72 20.83 -24.27
C VAL A 309 14.07 19.55 -23.80
N ILE A 310 12.78 19.58 -23.61
CA ILE A 310 11.99 18.39 -23.38
C ILE A 310 11.62 17.84 -24.75
N ALA A 311 12.09 16.63 -25.05
CA ALA A 311 11.83 15.98 -26.32
C ALA A 311 11.05 14.68 -26.12
N GLY A 312 10.03 14.50 -26.94
CA GLY A 312 9.28 13.24 -26.96
C GLY A 312 9.94 12.23 -27.91
N ASN A 313 10.03 10.97 -27.48
CA ASN A 313 10.50 9.87 -28.32
C ASN A 313 9.31 9.22 -29.04
N LEU A 314 9.27 9.36 -30.36
CA LEU A 314 8.26 8.72 -31.23
C LEU A 314 8.77 7.35 -31.66
N PHE A 315 8.40 6.30 -30.93
CA PHE A 315 8.70 4.92 -31.32
C PHE A 315 7.54 4.21 -32.02
N THR A 316 6.33 4.78 -31.99
CA THR A 316 5.15 4.24 -32.67
C THR A 316 4.29 5.35 -33.27
N SER A 317 3.56 5.05 -34.33
CA SER A 317 2.65 5.98 -35.01
C SER A 317 1.44 6.46 -34.20
N SER A 318 1.26 5.94 -32.99
CA SER A 318 0.14 6.24 -32.08
C SER A 318 0.54 6.97 -30.79
N SER A 319 1.81 7.32 -30.63
CA SER A 319 2.27 8.02 -29.42
C SER A 319 1.71 9.45 -29.38
N LYS A 320 1.01 9.78 -28.30
CA LYS A 320 0.58 11.16 -27.99
C LYS A 320 1.46 11.71 -26.91
N PHE A 321 1.94 12.91 -27.10
CA PHE A 321 2.65 13.65 -26.07
C PHE A 321 1.74 14.72 -25.52
N SER A 322 1.61 14.76 -24.22
CA SER A 322 0.90 15.83 -23.52
C SER A 322 1.77 16.34 -22.39
N PHE A 323 1.82 17.63 -22.21
CA PHE A 323 2.35 18.29 -21.04
C PHE A 323 1.19 19.02 -20.37
N THR A 324 1.04 18.78 -19.10
CA THR A 324 -0.01 19.43 -18.31
C THR A 324 0.68 20.21 -17.20
N THR A 325 0.22 21.43 -16.96
CA THR A 325 0.62 22.18 -15.76
C THR A 325 -0.39 21.87 -14.67
N SER A 326 0.08 21.65 -13.45
CA SER A 326 -0.81 21.63 -12.30
C SER A 326 -1.25 23.05 -11.98
N ASN A 327 -2.55 23.27 -11.89
CA ASN A 327 -3.18 24.52 -11.42
C ASN A 327 -2.64 25.82 -12.01
N ILE A 328 -3.20 26.28 -13.12
CA ILE A 328 -3.12 27.68 -13.52
C ILE A 328 -4.41 28.33 -13.02
N GLY A 329 -4.31 29.18 -11.99
CA GLY A 329 -5.41 29.96 -11.46
C GLY A 329 -5.93 31.03 -12.41
#